data_a8fc060528fee6e064ef9a9d151b547a
#
_entry.id   a8fc060528fee6e064ef9a9d151b547a
#
_cell.length_a   1.000
_cell.length_b   1.000
_cell.length_c   1.000
_cell.angle_alpha   90.00
_cell.angle_beta   90.00
_cell.angle_gamma   90.00
#
_symmetry.space_group_name_H-M   'P 1'
#
loop_
_entity.id
_entity.type
_entity.pdbx_description
1 polymer ?
#
loop_
_entity_poly.entity_id
_entity_poly.type
_entity_poly.pdbx_seq_one_letter_code
_entity_poly.pdbx_strand_id
1 'polypeptide(L)'
;IKLKFCIFLFLLNTSTEAQQIKVSYSQNSFDGVFSGKVLLYLSKDGKTPKDLAMGLPSLSCFAINVTNIKPNANVIFDDKAISYPVNISDIERGEYYVQAVWDRNLGGRSIGNSINNMFSEPIKINLTKNTKEIFSIICNKTITTLPFKNTKFTKELKAPSTLLSTFYKKNVTIDAAVILPKDYYKEPTRKFPVHFIVSGFGGDYHYYSDKDFKSIPLVTTPCITVFLDGNCPTGHSTYANSENNGPWGDALVKEFIPQLEKDY
;
A
#
# COMPACT_ATOMS: atom_id res chain seq x y z
N ILE A 1 -2.16 -77.23 -14.35
CA ILE A 1 -1.25 -76.08 -14.44
C ILE A 1 -2.13 -74.83 -14.30
N LYS A 2 -2.09 -74.13 -13.09
CA LYS A 2 -2.78 -72.89 -12.86
C LYS A 2 -1.80 -71.73 -13.09
N LEU A 3 -2.04 -70.99 -14.20
CA LEU A 3 -1.29 -69.79 -14.55
C LEU A 3 -1.77 -68.64 -13.67
N LYS A 4 -0.92 -68.14 -12.74
CA LYS A 4 -1.16 -66.93 -11.96
C LYS A 4 -0.75 -65.71 -12.79
N PHE A 5 -1.73 -64.93 -13.22
CA PHE A 5 -1.54 -63.66 -13.92
C PHE A 5 -1.29 -62.56 -12.83
N CYS A 6 -0.04 -62.12 -12.68
CA CYS A 6 0.29 -60.95 -11.85
C CYS A 6 0.08 -59.70 -12.70
N ILE A 7 -0.98 -58.95 -12.42
CA ILE A 7 -1.19 -57.59 -12.98
C ILE A 7 -0.29 -56.64 -12.20
N PHE A 8 0.79 -56.19 -12.85
CA PHE A 8 1.64 -55.11 -12.33
C PHE A 8 0.95 -53.76 -12.65
N LEU A 9 0.30 -53.15 -11.66
CA LEU A 9 -0.27 -51.82 -11.78
C LEU A 9 0.89 -50.84 -11.76
N PHE A 10 1.31 -50.31 -12.92
CA PHE A 10 2.20 -49.19 -13.03
C PHE A 10 1.41 -47.93 -12.63
N LEU A 11 1.57 -47.47 -11.40
CA LEU A 11 1.16 -46.11 -10.98
C LEU A 11 2.09 -45.14 -11.71
N LEU A 12 1.62 -44.60 -12.84
CA LEU A 12 2.19 -43.40 -13.44
C LEU A 12 1.96 -42.23 -12.50
N ASN A 13 2.97 -41.95 -11.65
CA ASN A 13 3.04 -40.68 -10.98
C ASN A 13 3.24 -39.57 -12.02
N THR A 14 2.17 -39.05 -12.56
CA THR A 14 2.21 -37.78 -13.28
C THR A 14 2.41 -36.69 -12.23
N SER A 15 3.64 -36.34 -11.93
CA SER A 15 3.95 -35.11 -11.23
C SER A 15 3.46 -33.97 -12.15
N THR A 16 2.29 -33.40 -11.85
CA THR A 16 1.88 -32.15 -12.41
C THR A 16 2.85 -31.11 -11.82
N GLU A 17 3.88 -30.75 -12.58
CA GLU A 17 4.72 -29.62 -12.18
C GLU A 17 3.83 -28.39 -12.13
N ALA A 18 3.67 -27.84 -10.92
CA ALA A 18 2.93 -26.62 -10.68
C ALA A 18 3.58 -25.45 -11.43
N GLN A 19 2.75 -24.55 -11.93
CA GLN A 19 3.21 -23.33 -12.57
C GLN A 19 4.08 -22.52 -11.62
N GLN A 20 5.20 -21.99 -12.10
CA GLN A 20 6.12 -21.20 -11.29
C GLN A 20 6.26 -19.78 -11.84
N ILE A 21 6.14 -18.78 -10.95
CA ILE A 21 6.40 -17.38 -11.27
C ILE A 21 7.57 -16.92 -10.42
N LYS A 22 8.63 -16.44 -11.08
CA LYS A 22 9.82 -15.90 -10.43
C LYS A 22 9.65 -14.39 -10.25
N VAL A 23 9.92 -13.91 -9.06
CA VAL A 23 9.86 -12.49 -8.72
C VAL A 23 11.18 -12.06 -8.11
N SER A 24 11.76 -10.98 -8.63
CA SER A 24 12.95 -10.35 -8.07
C SER A 24 12.75 -8.84 -7.95
N TYR A 25 13.66 -8.16 -7.26
CA TYR A 25 13.74 -6.70 -7.29
C TYR A 25 15.11 -6.26 -7.77
N SER A 26 15.16 -5.10 -8.42
CA SER A 26 16.41 -4.55 -8.94
C SER A 26 17.16 -3.76 -7.87
N GLN A 27 18.49 -3.70 -7.98
CA GLN A 27 19.33 -2.86 -7.13
C GLN A 27 18.94 -1.38 -7.24
N ASN A 28 18.49 -0.92 -8.40
CA ASN A 28 18.05 0.47 -8.60
C ASN A 28 16.78 0.82 -7.82
N SER A 29 15.91 -0.16 -7.54
CA SER A 29 14.70 0.06 -6.74
C SER A 29 14.97 -0.01 -5.23
N PHE A 30 15.93 -0.84 -4.83
CA PHE A 30 16.42 -0.94 -3.45
C PHE A 30 17.79 -1.61 -3.41
N ASP A 31 18.80 -0.87 -2.92
CA ASP A 31 20.19 -1.34 -2.83
C ASP A 31 20.50 -2.03 -1.49
N GLY A 32 19.55 -2.67 -0.89
CA GLY A 32 19.70 -3.37 0.39
C GLY A 32 19.24 -4.81 0.34
N VAL A 33 19.59 -5.56 1.37
CA VAL A 33 19.07 -6.91 1.59
C VAL A 33 17.64 -6.81 2.12
N PHE A 34 16.71 -7.53 1.49
CA PHE A 34 15.30 -7.49 1.83
C PHE A 34 14.90 -8.64 2.76
N SER A 35 14.15 -8.30 3.80
CA SER A 35 13.39 -9.26 4.61
C SER A 35 11.99 -8.70 4.81
N GLY A 36 10.97 -9.50 4.49
CA GLY A 36 9.58 -9.03 4.54
C GLY A 36 8.67 -9.91 3.70
N LYS A 37 7.56 -9.34 3.26
CA LYS A 37 6.55 -10.01 2.46
C LYS A 37 6.68 -9.63 0.98
N VAL A 38 6.64 -10.64 0.12
CA VAL A 38 6.54 -10.46 -1.33
C VAL A 38 5.14 -10.87 -1.75
N LEU A 39 4.46 -10.02 -2.52
CA LEU A 39 3.11 -10.24 -3.01
C LEU A 39 3.12 -10.34 -4.54
N LEU A 40 2.26 -11.23 -5.03
CA LEU A 40 2.00 -11.40 -6.45
C LEU A 40 0.50 -11.29 -6.69
N TYR A 41 0.10 -10.42 -7.58
CA TYR A 41 -1.29 -10.14 -7.93
C TYR A 41 -1.55 -10.56 -9.37
N LEU A 42 -2.66 -11.27 -9.60
CA LEU A 42 -3.15 -11.64 -10.93
C LEU A 42 -4.59 -11.16 -11.10
N SER A 43 -4.87 -10.49 -12.21
CA SER A 43 -6.23 -10.04 -12.52
C SER A 43 -6.57 -10.26 -14.00
N LYS A 44 -7.79 -10.73 -14.28
CA LYS A 44 -8.33 -10.83 -15.65
C LYS A 44 -8.76 -9.48 -16.20
N ASP A 45 -9.29 -8.60 -15.35
CA ASP A 45 -9.99 -7.37 -15.77
C ASP A 45 -9.19 -6.09 -15.48
N GLY A 46 -8.39 -6.09 -14.41
CA GLY A 46 -7.65 -4.91 -13.95
C GLY A 46 -6.23 -4.85 -14.48
N LYS A 47 -5.91 -3.78 -15.21
CA LYS A 47 -4.57 -3.57 -15.81
C LYS A 47 -3.48 -3.28 -14.79
N THR A 48 -3.84 -2.87 -13.57
CA THR A 48 -2.92 -2.58 -12.45
C THR A 48 -3.33 -3.37 -11.21
N PRO A 49 -3.07 -4.70 -11.18
CA PRO A 49 -3.59 -5.59 -10.14
C PRO A 49 -3.26 -5.18 -8.70
N LYS A 50 -2.09 -4.57 -8.47
CA LYS A 50 -1.69 -4.11 -7.13
C LYS A 50 -2.59 -3.02 -6.53
N ASP A 51 -3.34 -2.29 -7.39
CA ASP A 51 -4.22 -1.18 -7.00
C ASP A 51 -5.67 -1.61 -6.78
N LEU A 52 -5.98 -2.87 -7.07
CA LEU A 52 -7.33 -3.41 -6.91
C LEU A 52 -7.63 -3.74 -5.45
N ALA A 53 -8.89 -3.61 -5.07
CA ALA A 53 -9.35 -4.02 -3.76
C ALA A 53 -9.32 -5.55 -3.62
N MET A 54 -8.81 -6.03 -2.48
CA MET A 54 -8.88 -7.46 -2.14
C MET A 54 -10.34 -7.92 -2.03
N GLY A 55 -10.60 -9.15 -2.47
CA GLY A 55 -11.94 -9.73 -2.48
C GLY A 55 -12.71 -9.53 -3.77
N LEU A 56 -12.17 -8.83 -4.78
CA LEU A 56 -12.76 -8.82 -6.11
C LEU A 56 -12.65 -10.21 -6.75
N PRO A 57 -13.71 -10.76 -7.37
CA PRO A 57 -13.69 -12.10 -7.96
C PRO A 57 -12.62 -12.30 -9.04
N SER A 58 -12.22 -11.22 -9.72
CA SER A 58 -11.22 -11.24 -10.79
C SER A 58 -9.79 -11.10 -10.29
N LEU A 59 -9.56 -10.93 -8.97
CA LEU A 59 -8.24 -10.72 -8.38
C LEU A 59 -7.80 -11.95 -7.58
N SER A 60 -6.66 -12.52 -7.94
CA SER A 60 -5.94 -13.50 -7.12
C SER A 60 -4.67 -12.87 -6.54
N CYS A 61 -4.40 -13.15 -5.28
CA CYS A 61 -3.23 -12.66 -4.58
C CYS A 61 -2.48 -13.79 -3.88
N PHE A 62 -1.16 -13.75 -4.00
CA PHE A 62 -0.24 -14.72 -3.40
C PHE A 62 0.80 -13.97 -2.58
N ALA A 63 1.22 -14.56 -1.46
CA ALA A 63 2.19 -13.93 -0.58
C ALA A 63 3.23 -14.96 -0.07
N ILE A 64 4.49 -14.52 -0.03
CA ILE A 64 5.60 -15.30 0.54
C ILE A 64 6.36 -14.38 1.51
N ASN A 65 6.64 -14.89 2.71
CA ASN A 65 7.57 -14.24 3.63
C ASN A 65 8.99 -14.69 3.30
N VAL A 66 9.90 -13.74 3.17
CA VAL A 66 11.31 -14.01 2.81
C VAL A 66 12.25 -13.31 3.77
N THR A 67 13.47 -13.85 3.88
CA THR A 67 14.51 -13.31 4.75
C THR A 67 15.84 -13.26 4.00
N ASN A 68 16.56 -12.15 4.15
CA ASN A 68 17.90 -11.93 3.61
C ASN A 68 18.03 -12.13 2.08
N ILE A 69 17.05 -11.70 1.32
CA ILE A 69 17.09 -11.71 -0.14
C ILE A 69 17.92 -10.54 -0.66
N LYS A 70 18.91 -10.82 -1.51
CA LYS A 70 19.73 -9.80 -2.17
C LYS A 70 19.03 -9.27 -3.44
N PRO A 71 19.38 -8.06 -3.92
CA PRO A 71 18.92 -7.58 -5.22
C PRO A 71 19.19 -8.61 -6.33
N ASN A 72 18.24 -8.73 -7.28
CA ASN A 72 18.25 -9.64 -8.42
C ASN A 72 18.13 -11.14 -8.06
N ALA A 73 18.04 -11.51 -6.78
CA ALA A 73 17.74 -12.88 -6.40
C ALA A 73 16.24 -13.16 -6.60
N ASN A 74 15.94 -14.37 -7.11
CA ASN A 74 14.59 -14.78 -7.41
C ASN A 74 13.89 -15.40 -6.18
N VAL A 75 12.64 -15.00 -5.97
CA VAL A 75 11.67 -15.69 -5.13
C VAL A 75 10.69 -16.41 -6.05
N ILE A 76 10.43 -17.69 -5.77
CA ILE A 76 9.58 -18.53 -6.59
C ILE A 76 8.20 -18.63 -5.94
N PHE A 77 7.17 -18.25 -6.68
CA PHE A 77 5.79 -18.47 -6.31
C PHE A 77 5.32 -19.80 -6.87
N ASP A 78 4.94 -20.69 -5.97
CA ASP A 78 4.34 -22.00 -6.21
C ASP A 78 3.18 -22.22 -5.21
N ASP A 79 2.65 -23.43 -5.11
CA ASP A 79 1.53 -23.75 -4.21
C ASP A 79 1.85 -23.64 -2.71
N LYS A 80 3.11 -23.36 -2.34
CA LYS A 80 3.50 -23.08 -0.95
C LYS A 80 3.23 -21.63 -0.55
N ALA A 81 2.96 -20.76 -1.51
CA ALA A 81 2.58 -19.38 -1.23
C ALA A 81 1.24 -19.33 -0.47
N ILE A 82 1.11 -18.39 0.46
CA ILE A 82 -0.19 -18.04 1.02
C ILE A 82 -1.02 -17.47 -0.12
N SER A 83 -2.22 -17.98 -0.34
CA SER A 83 -3.02 -17.69 -1.53
C SER A 83 -4.45 -17.26 -1.20
N TYR A 84 -5.02 -16.44 -2.07
CA TYR A 84 -6.42 -16.04 -2.05
C TYR A 84 -6.89 -15.71 -3.48
N PRO A 85 -8.04 -16.16 -3.98
CA PRO A 85 -8.96 -17.11 -3.34
C PRO A 85 -8.58 -18.59 -3.56
N VAL A 86 -7.65 -18.88 -4.47
CA VAL A 86 -7.25 -20.24 -4.87
C VAL A 86 -5.73 -20.38 -4.91
N ASN A 87 -5.21 -21.62 -4.87
CA ASN A 87 -3.79 -21.87 -5.05
C ASN A 87 -3.33 -21.51 -6.46
N ILE A 88 -2.02 -21.35 -6.65
CA ILE A 88 -1.48 -20.92 -7.95
C ILE A 88 -1.72 -21.96 -9.05
N SER A 89 -1.70 -23.25 -8.71
CA SER A 89 -2.04 -24.35 -9.62
C SER A 89 -3.52 -24.42 -10.01
N ASP A 90 -4.39 -23.88 -9.16
CA ASP A 90 -5.85 -23.90 -9.35
C ASP A 90 -6.38 -22.68 -10.11
N ILE A 91 -5.50 -21.73 -10.47
CA ILE A 91 -5.90 -20.57 -11.27
C ILE A 91 -6.47 -21.03 -12.60
N GLU A 92 -7.64 -20.51 -12.97
CA GLU A 92 -8.24 -20.76 -14.27
C GLU A 92 -7.31 -20.38 -15.42
N ARG A 93 -7.36 -21.11 -16.52
CA ARG A 93 -6.59 -20.80 -17.72
C ARG A 93 -7.10 -19.52 -18.38
N GLY A 94 -6.21 -18.80 -19.04
CA GLY A 94 -6.55 -17.56 -19.72
C GLY A 94 -5.51 -16.46 -19.58
N GLU A 95 -5.89 -15.28 -20.04
CA GLU A 95 -5.05 -14.10 -19.98
C GLU A 95 -5.18 -13.38 -18.64
N TYR A 96 -4.04 -12.95 -18.09
CA TYR A 96 -3.96 -12.20 -16.84
C TYR A 96 -2.99 -11.03 -16.96
N TYR A 97 -3.33 -9.95 -16.29
CA TYR A 97 -2.34 -8.95 -15.88
C TYR A 97 -1.72 -9.39 -14.55
N VAL A 98 -0.40 -9.40 -14.48
CA VAL A 98 0.36 -9.85 -13.32
C VAL A 98 1.27 -8.73 -12.85
N GLN A 99 1.31 -8.52 -11.53
CA GLN A 99 2.11 -7.49 -10.91
C GLN A 99 2.63 -7.97 -9.56
N ALA A 100 3.86 -7.62 -9.20
CA ALA A 100 4.47 -7.99 -7.94
C ALA A 100 4.82 -6.76 -7.09
N VAL A 101 4.79 -6.93 -5.77
CA VAL A 101 5.16 -5.92 -4.78
C VAL A 101 6.02 -6.56 -3.69
N TRP A 102 7.10 -5.88 -3.33
CA TRP A 102 7.95 -6.20 -2.17
C TRP A 102 7.61 -5.22 -1.06
N ASP A 103 6.97 -5.70 -0.01
CA ASP A 103 6.49 -4.89 1.11
C ASP A 103 7.59 -4.66 2.14
N ARG A 104 8.11 -3.43 2.17
CA ARG A 104 9.13 -3.01 3.15
C ARG A 104 8.55 -2.73 4.54
N ASN A 105 7.23 -2.81 4.69
CA ASN A 105 6.52 -2.58 5.94
C ASN A 105 6.90 -1.24 6.63
N LEU A 106 7.02 -0.18 5.83
CA LEU A 106 7.37 1.15 6.31
C LEU A 106 6.15 1.99 6.74
N GLY A 107 4.98 1.39 6.71
CA GLY A 107 3.69 2.00 7.02
C GLY A 107 2.83 2.18 5.77
N GLY A 108 1.59 2.57 5.99
CA GLY A 108 0.60 2.73 4.94
C GLY A 108 -0.51 1.67 5.02
N ARG A 109 -1.67 2.00 4.42
CA ARG A 109 -2.90 1.20 4.54
C ARG A 109 -3.07 0.18 3.44
N SER A 110 -2.43 0.40 2.32
CA SER A 110 -2.47 -0.49 1.16
C SER A 110 -1.06 -0.85 0.77
N ILE A 111 -0.72 -2.13 0.85
CA ILE A 111 0.62 -2.62 0.47
C ILE A 111 0.96 -2.21 -0.97
N GLY A 112 -0.02 -2.29 -1.88
CA GLY A 112 0.15 -1.92 -3.28
C GLY A 112 0.53 -0.45 -3.51
N ASN A 113 0.25 0.44 -2.53
CA ASN A 113 0.47 1.89 -2.62
C ASN A 113 1.30 2.46 -1.47
N SER A 114 1.85 1.61 -0.60
CA SER A 114 2.70 2.07 0.51
C SER A 114 4.05 2.57 0.00
N ILE A 115 4.43 3.76 0.47
CA ILE A 115 5.65 4.45 0.06
C ILE A 115 6.88 3.57 0.30
N ASN A 116 7.82 3.65 -0.63
CA ASN A 116 9.07 2.88 -0.65
C ASN A 116 8.90 1.37 -0.84
N ASN A 117 7.71 0.83 -1.04
CA ASN A 117 7.57 -0.53 -1.52
C ASN A 117 8.06 -0.64 -2.97
N MET A 118 8.78 -1.71 -3.28
CA MET A 118 9.21 -1.97 -4.65
C MET A 118 8.09 -2.67 -5.42
N PHE A 119 7.89 -2.33 -6.67
CA PHE A 119 6.86 -2.94 -7.51
C PHE A 119 7.31 -3.11 -8.96
N SER A 120 6.62 -4.02 -9.66
CA SER A 120 6.80 -4.22 -11.10
C SER A 120 5.79 -3.42 -11.92
N GLU A 121 6.11 -3.12 -13.17
CA GLU A 121 5.06 -2.85 -14.14
C GLU A 121 4.15 -4.09 -14.29
N PRO A 122 2.87 -3.90 -14.62
CA PRO A 122 2.00 -5.02 -14.94
C PRO A 122 2.45 -5.67 -16.26
N ILE A 123 2.56 -6.99 -16.26
CA ILE A 123 2.79 -7.77 -17.47
C ILE A 123 1.56 -8.58 -17.82
N LYS A 124 1.31 -8.77 -19.11
CA LYS A 124 0.22 -9.63 -19.60
C LYS A 124 0.79 -11.03 -19.86
N ILE A 125 0.20 -12.04 -19.24
CA ILE A 125 0.56 -13.45 -19.44
C ILE A 125 -0.65 -14.24 -19.89
N ASN A 126 -0.41 -15.37 -20.57
CA ASN A 126 -1.46 -16.33 -20.90
C ASN A 126 -1.15 -17.68 -20.25
N LEU A 127 -1.99 -18.09 -19.31
CA LEU A 127 -1.90 -19.35 -18.62
C LEU A 127 -2.54 -20.46 -19.45
N THR A 128 -1.74 -21.40 -19.98
CA THR A 128 -2.23 -22.53 -20.78
C THR A 128 -2.08 -23.86 -20.04
N LYS A 129 -2.76 -24.94 -20.52
CA LYS A 129 -2.72 -26.26 -19.87
C LYS A 129 -1.32 -26.91 -19.86
N ASN A 130 -0.46 -26.52 -20.79
CA ASN A 130 0.85 -27.15 -21.01
C ASN A 130 2.00 -26.23 -20.67
N THR A 131 1.76 -25.13 -19.99
CA THR A 131 2.81 -24.15 -19.76
C THR A 131 3.72 -24.61 -18.62
N LYS A 132 4.86 -25.19 -18.97
CA LYS A 132 6.07 -25.21 -18.16
C LYS A 132 6.78 -23.84 -18.21
N GLU A 133 6.09 -22.81 -18.67
CA GLU A 133 6.66 -21.48 -18.78
C GLU A 133 6.90 -20.91 -17.39
N ILE A 134 8.14 -20.53 -17.14
CA ILE A 134 8.53 -19.79 -15.95
C ILE A 134 8.47 -18.31 -16.31
N PHE A 135 7.47 -17.61 -15.80
CA PHE A 135 7.40 -16.16 -15.94
C PHE A 135 8.35 -15.50 -14.95
N SER A 136 9.09 -14.49 -15.42
CA SER A 136 9.99 -13.71 -14.57
C SER A 136 9.50 -12.26 -14.49
N ILE A 137 9.34 -11.77 -13.26
CA ILE A 137 8.86 -10.42 -12.95
C ILE A 137 9.94 -9.71 -12.16
N ILE A 138 10.31 -8.51 -12.61
CA ILE A 138 11.32 -7.68 -11.94
C ILE A 138 10.64 -6.43 -11.38
N CYS A 139 10.72 -6.25 -10.06
CA CYS A 139 10.29 -5.02 -9.39
C CYS A 139 11.41 -3.98 -9.48
N ASN A 140 11.35 -3.12 -10.47
CA ASN A 140 12.35 -2.12 -10.77
C ASN A 140 11.90 -0.68 -10.48
N LYS A 141 10.72 -0.53 -9.89
CA LYS A 141 10.15 0.75 -9.46
C LYS A 141 9.92 0.76 -7.97
N THR A 142 9.88 1.95 -7.41
CA THR A 142 9.57 2.21 -6.00
C THR A 142 8.38 3.15 -5.93
N ILE A 143 7.44 2.87 -5.03
CA ILE A 143 6.29 3.72 -4.80
C ILE A 143 6.76 5.01 -4.14
N THR A 144 6.48 6.14 -4.76
CA THR A 144 6.82 7.48 -4.29
C THR A 144 5.57 8.31 -4.09
N THR A 145 5.58 9.22 -3.12
CA THR A 145 4.57 10.27 -3.04
C THR A 145 4.92 11.40 -3.98
N LEU A 146 3.92 11.93 -4.67
CA LEU A 146 4.06 13.22 -5.31
C LEU A 146 4.12 14.29 -4.21
N PRO A 147 5.01 15.28 -4.32
CA PRO A 147 5.05 16.41 -3.39
C PRO A 147 3.68 17.11 -3.35
N PHE A 148 3.26 17.50 -2.15
CA PHE A 148 2.06 18.32 -2.02
C PHE A 148 2.30 19.68 -2.65
N LYS A 149 1.39 20.13 -3.49
CA LYS A 149 1.45 21.44 -4.12
C LYS A 149 0.52 22.40 -3.41
N ASN A 150 1.13 23.35 -2.73
CA ASN A 150 0.41 24.42 -2.08
C ASN A 150 -0.23 25.34 -3.11
N THR A 151 -1.46 25.77 -2.83
CA THR A 151 -2.15 26.83 -3.57
C THR A 151 -2.31 28.08 -2.69
N LYS A 152 -3.08 29.08 -3.14
CA LYS A 152 -3.36 30.25 -2.31
C LYS A 152 -4.10 29.87 -1.04
N PHE A 153 -5.10 29.01 -1.12
CA PHE A 153 -6.00 28.66 -0.03
C PHE A 153 -5.83 27.25 0.52
N THR A 154 -5.04 26.40 -0.12
CA THR A 154 -4.75 25.06 0.36
C THR A 154 -3.26 24.91 0.64
N LYS A 155 -2.92 24.54 1.87
CA LYS A 155 -1.54 24.43 2.36
C LYS A 155 -1.29 23.04 2.92
N GLU A 156 -0.08 22.55 2.76
CA GLU A 156 0.40 21.40 3.52
C GLU A 156 0.92 21.87 4.89
N LEU A 157 0.55 21.19 5.95
CA LEU A 157 1.17 21.31 7.25
C LEU A 157 1.76 19.96 7.64
N LYS A 158 3.08 19.95 7.91
CA LYS A 158 3.80 18.83 8.50
C LYS A 158 4.33 19.23 9.86
N ALA A 159 3.62 18.83 10.90
CA ALA A 159 4.01 19.13 12.27
C ALA A 159 4.87 18.01 12.84
N PRO A 160 6.16 18.25 13.17
CA PRO A 160 6.98 17.27 13.85
C PRO A 160 6.35 16.85 15.18
N SER A 161 6.31 15.54 15.45
CA SER A 161 5.79 15.01 16.71
C SER A 161 6.89 14.32 17.50
N THR A 162 7.24 14.86 18.64
CA THR A 162 8.20 14.27 19.59
C THR A 162 7.61 13.02 20.23
N LEU A 163 6.31 13.05 20.56
CA LEU A 163 5.61 11.92 21.17
C LEU A 163 5.60 10.70 20.26
N LEU A 164 5.24 10.88 19.00
CA LEU A 164 5.21 9.79 18.01
C LEU A 164 6.63 9.36 17.62
N SER A 165 7.55 10.30 17.49
CA SER A 165 8.95 9.99 17.16
C SER A 165 9.61 9.14 18.24
N THR A 166 9.33 9.42 19.50
CA THR A 166 9.82 8.62 20.64
C THR A 166 9.21 7.21 20.62
N PHE A 167 7.92 7.10 20.37
CA PHE A 167 7.23 5.83 20.32
C PHE A 167 7.74 4.94 19.18
N TYR A 168 7.83 5.49 17.96
CA TYR A 168 8.25 4.75 16.77
C TYR A 168 9.77 4.68 16.57
N LYS A 169 10.57 5.33 17.43
CA LYS A 169 12.04 5.41 17.34
C LYS A 169 12.55 5.90 15.98
N LYS A 170 11.84 6.82 15.37
CA LYS A 170 12.15 7.48 14.09
C LYS A 170 11.43 8.81 14.02
N ASN A 171 11.91 9.73 13.17
CA ASN A 171 11.22 10.99 12.95
C ASN A 171 9.82 10.75 12.38
N VAL A 172 8.80 11.29 13.05
CA VAL A 172 7.40 11.22 12.65
C VAL A 172 6.81 12.62 12.66
N THR A 173 6.04 12.93 11.62
CA THR A 173 5.23 14.14 11.52
C THR A 173 3.75 13.77 11.54
N ILE A 174 2.91 14.69 11.98
CA ILE A 174 1.48 14.67 11.71
C ILE A 174 1.26 15.56 10.49
N ASP A 175 0.78 14.97 9.42
CA ASP A 175 0.61 15.64 8.15
C ASP A 175 -0.87 15.97 7.92
N ALA A 176 -1.13 17.10 7.26
CA ALA A 176 -2.49 17.54 6.97
C ALA A 176 -2.54 18.49 5.77
N ALA A 177 -3.70 18.52 5.09
CA ALA A 177 -4.06 19.63 4.23
C ALA A 177 -4.88 20.66 5.01
N VAL A 178 -4.44 21.92 5.01
CA VAL A 178 -5.08 23.04 5.65
C VAL A 178 -5.74 23.90 4.57
N ILE A 179 -7.07 24.02 4.62
CA ILE A 179 -7.86 24.81 3.69
C ILE A 179 -8.31 26.09 4.39
N LEU A 180 -7.84 27.22 3.87
CA LEU A 180 -8.12 28.54 4.39
C LEU A 180 -9.43 29.09 3.82
N PRO A 181 -10.27 29.78 4.63
CA PRO A 181 -11.47 30.42 4.12
C PRO A 181 -11.14 31.59 3.21
N LYS A 182 -12.04 31.94 2.29
CA LYS A 182 -11.85 32.99 1.28
C LYS A 182 -11.46 34.37 1.85
N ASP A 183 -11.93 34.65 3.07
CA ASP A 183 -11.69 35.94 3.71
C ASP A 183 -10.42 35.94 4.57
N TYR A 184 -9.72 34.84 4.66
CA TYR A 184 -8.50 34.70 5.48
C TYR A 184 -7.49 35.82 5.26
N TYR A 185 -7.17 36.11 4.01
CA TYR A 185 -6.20 37.17 3.67
C TYR A 185 -6.78 38.58 3.63
N LYS A 186 -8.12 38.72 3.71
CA LYS A 186 -8.79 40.03 3.76
C LYS A 186 -8.94 40.54 5.18
N GLU A 187 -9.00 39.64 6.14
CA GLU A 187 -9.23 39.90 7.55
C GLU A 187 -8.09 39.36 8.42
N PRO A 188 -6.87 39.91 8.32
CA PRO A 188 -5.66 39.33 8.91
C PRO A 188 -5.67 39.28 10.45
N THR A 189 -6.53 40.02 11.11
CA THR A 189 -6.69 39.99 12.58
C THR A 189 -7.82 39.10 13.06
N ARG A 190 -8.64 38.60 12.14
CA ARG A 190 -9.77 37.75 12.47
C ARG A 190 -9.27 36.34 12.84
N LYS A 191 -9.73 35.83 13.97
CA LYS A 191 -9.58 34.43 14.35
C LYS A 191 -10.71 33.60 13.72
N PHE A 192 -10.37 32.61 12.96
CA PHE A 192 -11.33 31.69 12.36
C PHE A 192 -11.43 30.40 13.20
N PRO A 193 -12.65 29.86 13.40
CA PRO A 193 -12.78 28.55 14.00
C PRO A 193 -12.10 27.49 13.12
N VAL A 194 -11.62 26.41 13.73
CA VAL A 194 -10.98 25.29 13.03
C VAL A 194 -11.92 24.09 12.99
N HIS A 195 -12.09 23.53 11.81
CA HIS A 195 -12.85 22.32 11.59
C HIS A 195 -11.89 21.19 11.23
N PHE A 196 -11.71 20.23 12.12
CA PHE A 196 -10.88 19.04 11.89
C PHE A 196 -11.69 17.94 11.21
N ILE A 197 -11.14 17.35 10.16
CA ILE A 197 -11.69 16.18 9.49
C ILE A 197 -10.68 15.06 9.61
N VAL A 198 -11.05 14.01 10.34
CA VAL A 198 -10.33 12.74 10.38
C VAL A 198 -10.90 11.88 9.26
N SER A 199 -10.09 11.62 8.24
CA SER A 199 -10.51 10.77 7.13
C SER A 199 -10.77 9.34 7.60
N GLY A 200 -11.65 8.62 6.90
CA GLY A 200 -11.79 7.18 7.07
C GLY A 200 -10.59 6.40 6.54
N PHE A 201 -10.61 5.09 6.75
CA PHE A 201 -9.60 4.18 6.18
C PHE A 201 -9.50 4.36 4.66
N GLY A 202 -8.31 4.64 4.15
CA GLY A 202 -8.08 4.95 2.73
C GLY A 202 -8.12 6.44 2.37
N GLY A 203 -8.48 7.33 3.29
CA GLY A 203 -8.40 8.79 3.06
C GLY A 203 -6.94 9.26 2.93
N ASP A 204 -6.69 10.16 2.01
CA ASP A 204 -5.37 10.73 1.74
C ASP A 204 -5.51 12.24 1.63
N TYR A 205 -4.77 12.98 2.47
CA TYR A 205 -4.79 14.44 2.45
C TYR A 205 -4.20 15.02 1.14
N HIS A 206 -3.40 14.26 0.40
CA HIS A 206 -2.90 14.66 -0.92
C HIS A 206 -4.01 14.82 -1.95
N TYR A 207 -5.22 14.28 -1.71
CA TYR A 207 -6.40 14.58 -2.53
C TYR A 207 -6.63 16.09 -2.68
N TYR A 208 -6.23 16.87 -1.70
CA TYR A 208 -6.39 18.33 -1.66
C TYR A 208 -5.23 19.09 -2.30
N SER A 209 -4.16 18.41 -2.70
CA SER A 209 -3.00 19.00 -3.37
C SER A 209 -3.40 19.66 -4.69
N ASP A 210 -2.82 20.83 -4.98
CA ASP A 210 -3.05 21.60 -6.23
C ASP A 210 -4.52 21.99 -6.49
N LYS A 211 -5.32 22.14 -5.43
CA LYS A 211 -6.74 22.49 -5.51
C LYS A 211 -7.05 23.64 -4.59
N ASP A 212 -7.75 24.65 -5.11
CA ASP A 212 -8.37 25.71 -4.28
C ASP A 212 -9.85 25.37 -4.10
N PHE A 213 -10.22 24.96 -2.89
CA PHE A 213 -11.60 24.68 -2.56
C PHE A 213 -12.34 25.97 -2.26
N LYS A 214 -13.38 26.26 -3.05
CA LYS A 214 -14.20 27.47 -2.86
C LYS A 214 -15.14 27.38 -1.66
N SER A 215 -15.49 26.17 -1.26
CA SER A 215 -16.29 25.87 -0.06
C SER A 215 -16.21 24.38 0.23
N ILE A 216 -16.34 24.03 1.51
CA ILE A 216 -16.56 22.65 1.93
C ILE A 216 -18.06 22.51 2.17
N PRO A 217 -18.79 21.63 1.49
CA PRO A 217 -20.25 21.61 1.48
C PRO A 217 -20.92 21.49 2.85
N LEU A 218 -20.20 21.00 3.85
CA LEU A 218 -20.74 20.73 5.19
C LEU A 218 -20.56 21.89 6.19
N VAL A 219 -19.88 22.98 5.80
CA VAL A 219 -19.56 24.07 6.73
C VAL A 219 -20.11 25.40 6.17
N THR A 220 -21.12 25.95 6.85
CA THR A 220 -21.74 27.23 6.48
C THR A 220 -21.01 28.46 7.03
N THR A 221 -20.28 28.26 8.15
CA THR A 221 -19.48 29.31 8.78
C THR A 221 -18.07 29.33 8.21
N PRO A 222 -17.49 30.48 7.82
CA PRO A 222 -16.11 30.57 7.41
C PRO A 222 -15.17 30.02 8.50
N CYS A 223 -14.44 28.96 8.19
CA CYS A 223 -13.51 28.31 9.10
C CYS A 223 -12.26 27.83 8.35
N ILE A 224 -11.18 27.60 9.08
CA ILE A 224 -10.02 26.82 8.60
C ILE A 224 -10.41 25.36 8.66
N THR A 225 -10.33 24.64 7.56
CA THR A 225 -10.59 23.19 7.54
C THR A 225 -9.29 22.43 7.42
N VAL A 226 -9.10 21.45 8.31
CA VAL A 226 -7.89 20.65 8.41
C VAL A 226 -8.23 19.18 8.14
N PHE A 227 -7.74 18.67 7.03
CA PHE A 227 -7.83 17.25 6.69
C PHE A 227 -6.59 16.55 7.19
N LEU A 228 -6.74 15.81 8.27
CA LEU A 228 -5.66 15.11 8.94
C LEU A 228 -5.30 13.81 8.21
N ASP A 229 -4.00 13.54 8.05
CA ASP A 229 -3.54 12.22 7.63
C ASP A 229 -3.58 11.25 8.82
N GLY A 230 -4.45 10.25 8.73
CA GLY A 230 -4.56 9.21 9.74
C GLY A 230 -3.63 8.02 9.54
N ASN A 231 -2.71 8.06 8.57
CA ASN A 231 -1.81 6.94 8.27
C ASN A 231 -0.89 6.62 9.45
N CYS A 232 -0.81 5.33 9.78
CA CYS A 232 0.13 4.81 10.74
C CYS A 232 0.59 3.40 10.32
N PRO A 233 1.67 2.83 10.91
CA PRO A 233 2.20 1.52 10.50
C PRO A 233 1.20 0.37 10.54
N THR A 234 0.17 0.45 11.39
CA THR A 234 -0.88 -0.57 11.53
C THR A 234 -2.17 -0.23 10.76
N GLY A 235 -2.14 0.77 9.89
CA GLY A 235 -3.25 1.18 9.05
C GLY A 235 -3.71 2.61 9.32
N HIS A 236 -4.64 2.83 10.23
CA HIS A 236 -5.18 4.14 10.56
C HIS A 236 -5.21 4.38 12.07
N SER A 237 -4.66 5.51 12.51
CA SER A 237 -4.53 5.87 13.93
C SER A 237 -5.87 6.26 14.58
N THR A 238 -6.81 6.77 13.79
CA THR A 238 -8.05 7.43 14.26
C THR A 238 -7.80 8.55 15.27
N TYR A 239 -6.55 8.98 15.42
CA TYR A 239 -6.09 9.94 16.43
C TYR A 239 -6.47 9.56 17.88
N ALA A 240 -6.48 8.25 18.16
CA ALA A 240 -6.66 7.72 19.50
C ALA A 240 -5.31 7.28 20.09
N ASN A 241 -5.14 7.49 21.39
CA ASN A 241 -4.01 6.92 22.12
C ASN A 241 -4.15 5.41 22.21
N SER A 242 -3.09 4.68 21.91
CA SER A 242 -3.09 3.23 21.91
C SER A 242 -1.69 2.68 22.21
N GLU A 243 -1.61 1.60 22.98
CA GLU A 243 -0.35 0.91 23.24
C GLU A 243 0.28 0.34 21.96
N ASN A 244 -0.55 -0.05 20.99
CA ASN A 244 -0.08 -0.62 19.72
C ASN A 244 0.32 0.43 18.67
N ASN A 245 -0.37 1.58 18.66
CA ASN A 245 -0.21 2.62 17.64
C ASN A 245 0.46 3.89 18.15
N GLY A 246 0.66 4.03 19.45
CA GLY A 246 1.26 5.21 20.03
C GLY A 246 0.25 6.30 20.44
N PRO A 247 0.77 7.42 20.97
CA PRO A 247 -0.04 8.48 21.58
C PRO A 247 -0.53 9.50 20.53
N TRP A 248 -1.28 9.06 19.52
CA TRP A 248 -1.75 9.92 18.42
C TRP A 248 -2.71 11.04 18.88
N GLY A 249 -3.57 10.76 19.86
CA GLY A 249 -4.47 11.76 20.41
C GLY A 249 -3.70 12.87 21.16
N ASP A 250 -2.73 12.47 21.97
CA ASP A 250 -1.86 13.41 22.68
C ASP A 250 -1.00 14.21 21.71
N ALA A 251 -0.45 13.58 20.67
CA ALA A 251 0.33 14.26 19.66
C ALA A 251 -0.51 15.28 18.86
N LEU A 252 -1.75 14.94 18.54
CA LEU A 252 -2.67 15.87 17.89
C LEU A 252 -2.92 17.10 18.78
N VAL A 253 -3.27 16.88 20.06
CA VAL A 253 -3.70 17.97 20.96
C VAL A 253 -2.52 18.80 21.46
N LYS A 254 -1.39 18.14 21.79
CA LYS A 254 -0.26 18.82 22.47
C LYS A 254 0.80 19.34 21.50
N GLU A 255 0.84 18.83 20.26
CA GLU A 255 1.89 19.17 19.30
C GLU A 255 1.32 19.77 18.00
N PHE A 256 0.39 19.07 17.31
CA PHE A 256 -0.14 19.51 16.02
C PHE A 256 -1.01 20.77 16.15
N ILE A 257 -1.98 20.78 17.06
CA ILE A 257 -2.89 21.94 17.24
C ILE A 257 -2.12 23.21 17.60
N PRO A 258 -1.18 23.20 18.56
CA PRO A 258 -0.36 24.39 18.85
C PRO A 258 0.47 24.85 17.64
N GLN A 259 0.99 23.94 16.82
CA GLN A 259 1.71 24.30 15.60
C GLN A 259 0.76 24.94 14.57
N LEU A 260 -0.43 24.37 14.39
CA LEU A 260 -1.46 24.94 13.51
C LEU A 260 -1.86 26.35 13.93
N GLU A 261 -2.13 26.57 15.23
CA GLU A 261 -2.50 27.88 15.78
C GLU A 261 -1.38 28.92 15.67
N LYS A 262 -0.13 28.47 15.65
CA LYS A 262 1.01 29.34 15.43
C LYS A 262 1.14 29.79 13.98
N ASP A 263 0.85 28.87 13.05
CA ASP A 263 1.09 29.09 11.62
C ASP A 263 -0.11 29.78 10.92
N TYR A 264 -1.31 29.65 11.48
CA TYR A 264 -2.57 30.13 10.91
C TYR A 264 -3.47 30.85 11.92
#